data_4bc4e4892142496c433947fc78ad8ee4
#
_entry.id   4bc4e4892142496c433947fc78ad8ee4
#
_cell.length_a   1.000
_cell.length_b   1.000
_cell.length_c   1.000
_cell.angle_alpha   90.00
_cell.angle_beta   90.00
_cell.angle_gamma   90.00
#
_symmetry.space_group_name_H-M   'P 1'
#
loop_
_entity.id
_entity.type
_entity.pdbx_description
1 polymer ?
#
loop_
_entity_poly.entity_id
_entity_poly.type
_entity_poly.pdbx_seq_one_letter_code
_entity_poly.pdbx_strand_id
1 'polypeptide(L)'
;MSEVLLVPGPRACVTASVRSCFLFFAVVATFRAQSSDAQVVATPSGVAVTLREVFDSIRSSSPLLGAAKARTRAAQGDISSARTWSNPVLSFESQKMTDQGPATASLERETMTTATLPLEPLYQRGTRIGRAQALMRASEADVLTQRQRLAVDAADAFYAVALAQVNVSATRSLAQWFDTVVTYNRVRVSEGVAAEADLIRSELERDHVLNELAMAESELARSEADLQSFVGTSSNPVVARVEIDSLPVDSSIAARAKASRPEVEAARERLVASEAATRSERTMLLRELGAMVGTKNSGGSSSLVAGFTLPFPLLDQNRGSVAAARAERDAAQFELEQEKRNADAELFGAEKAARILSQRVAAFGRGRLSYLARAEDARRIALGAYREGGTSLLQVIDAARAWREARSSYFETLFAQHRAVIQLLVAEGVDVLDAWPGARTGANQ
;
A
#
# COMPACT_ATOMS: atom_id res chain seq x y z
N MET A 1 31.58 36.36 24.85
CA MET A 1 31.37 36.22 26.28
C MET A 1 30.75 34.83 26.43
N SER A 2 31.58 33.78 26.54
CA SER A 2 32.15 33.25 27.80
C SER A 2 31.02 32.52 28.56
N GLU A 3 31.03 31.27 28.94
CA GLU A 3 32.00 30.27 29.47
C GLU A 3 31.26 28.91 29.43
N VAL A 4 31.77 27.76 29.00
CA VAL A 4 32.75 26.83 29.58
C VAL A 4 32.50 26.39 31.03
N LEU A 5 32.30 25.09 31.22
CA LEU A 5 32.63 24.24 32.38
C LEU A 5 32.26 22.78 32.01
N LEU A 6 33.15 21.87 31.66
CA LEU A 6 34.18 21.06 32.31
C LEU A 6 33.75 20.20 33.52
N VAL A 7 33.56 18.87 33.27
CA VAL A 7 34.13 17.61 33.83
C VAL A 7 34.25 17.50 35.38
N PRO A 8 34.13 16.28 36.04
CA PRO A 8 35.07 15.16 35.89
C PRO A 8 34.53 13.72 36.05
N GLY A 9 35.35 12.70 35.60
CA GLY A 9 35.20 11.30 35.99
C GLY A 9 35.84 10.95 37.35
N PRO A 10 35.86 9.68 37.75
CA PRO A 10 37.15 8.99 37.98
C PRO A 10 37.15 7.47 37.56
N ARG A 11 38.22 7.00 37.00
CA ARG A 11 39.37 6.16 37.43
C ARG A 11 39.15 4.99 38.43
N ALA A 12 39.56 3.78 37.99
CA ALA A 12 40.41 2.83 38.66
C ALA A 12 40.60 1.63 37.72
N CYS A 13 41.72 1.30 37.18
CA CYS A 13 42.97 0.71 37.69
C CYS A 13 42.79 -0.74 38.22
N VAL A 14 43.45 -1.73 37.60
CA VAL A 14 44.58 -2.53 38.14
C VAL A 14 44.72 -3.88 37.43
N THR A 15 45.82 -4.10 36.80
CA THR A 15 46.94 -5.07 36.72
C THR A 15 46.73 -6.38 36.00
N ALA A 16 47.41 -6.58 34.94
CA ALA A 16 48.70 -7.26 34.72
C ALA A 16 48.79 -8.74 35.05
N SER A 17 49.06 -9.59 34.06
CA SER A 17 50.13 -10.57 34.14
C SER A 17 50.51 -11.18 32.80
N VAL A 18 51.75 -11.12 32.49
CA VAL A 18 52.51 -11.69 31.38
C VAL A 18 52.71 -13.18 31.58
N ARG A 19 52.64 -14.00 30.52
CA ARG A 19 53.58 -15.12 30.29
C ARG A 19 53.57 -15.58 28.84
N SER A 20 54.71 -15.39 28.22
CA SER A 20 55.20 -16.05 26.99
C SER A 20 55.03 -17.55 26.97
N CYS A 21 54.76 -18.10 25.78
CA CYS A 21 55.38 -19.35 25.35
C CYS A 21 55.39 -19.40 23.79
N PHE A 22 56.56 -19.31 23.21
CA PHE A 22 56.89 -19.61 21.82
C PHE A 22 56.74 -21.10 21.56
N LEU A 23 56.05 -21.52 20.51
CA LEU A 23 56.23 -22.78 19.86
C LEU A 23 56.11 -22.63 18.35
N PHE A 24 57.28 -22.72 17.71
CA PHE A 24 57.46 -22.89 16.26
C PHE A 24 56.85 -24.25 15.83
N PHE A 25 55.92 -24.23 14.89
CA PHE A 25 55.59 -25.40 14.10
C PHE A 25 55.64 -25.02 12.60
N ALA A 26 56.63 -25.58 11.95
CA ALA A 26 56.75 -25.59 10.49
C ALA A 26 55.66 -26.48 9.90
N VAL A 27 54.81 -25.92 9.03
CA VAL A 27 53.90 -26.70 8.20
C VAL A 27 54.27 -26.56 6.75
N VAL A 28 54.72 -27.67 6.18
CA VAL A 28 55.04 -27.92 4.81
C VAL A 28 53.80 -27.63 3.93
N ALA A 29 53.93 -26.69 3.00
CA ALA A 29 52.91 -26.42 1.98
C ALA A 29 52.93 -27.51 0.91
N THR A 30 51.98 -28.43 0.96
CA THR A 30 51.62 -29.26 -0.17
C THR A 30 50.70 -28.50 -1.13
N PHE A 31 51.21 -28.05 -2.23
CA PHE A 31 50.45 -27.54 -3.36
C PHE A 31 49.63 -28.69 -3.95
N ARG A 32 48.36 -28.71 -3.65
CA ARG A 32 47.39 -29.53 -4.41
C ARG A 32 46.81 -28.66 -5.48
N ALA A 33 47.07 -28.98 -6.73
CA ALA A 33 46.36 -28.46 -7.87
C ALA A 33 44.86 -28.77 -7.72
N GLN A 34 44.07 -27.78 -7.43
CA GLN A 34 42.61 -27.85 -7.52
C GLN A 34 42.24 -27.70 -9.00
N SER A 35 41.76 -28.78 -9.58
CA SER A 35 40.97 -28.80 -10.79
C SER A 35 39.90 -27.73 -10.76
N SER A 36 39.85 -26.90 -11.79
CA SER A 36 38.77 -25.93 -12.03
C SER A 36 37.45 -26.68 -12.20
N ASP A 37 36.74 -26.84 -11.09
CA ASP A 37 35.32 -27.19 -11.15
C ASP A 37 34.54 -26.01 -11.75
N ALA A 38 33.77 -26.35 -12.76
CA ALA A 38 32.83 -25.47 -13.42
C ALA A 38 32.05 -24.66 -12.38
N GLN A 39 32.10 -23.35 -12.49
CA GLN A 39 31.21 -22.46 -11.78
C GLN A 39 29.77 -22.87 -12.14
N VAL A 40 29.15 -23.60 -11.23
CA VAL A 40 27.71 -23.76 -11.17
C VAL A 40 27.18 -22.34 -11.01
N VAL A 41 26.60 -21.81 -12.08
CA VAL A 41 25.83 -20.56 -12.03
C VAL A 41 24.76 -20.79 -10.98
N ALA A 42 24.97 -20.19 -9.81
CA ALA A 42 24.00 -20.21 -8.74
C ALA A 42 22.67 -19.68 -9.30
N THR A 43 21.71 -20.57 -9.42
CA THR A 43 20.31 -20.17 -9.60
C THR A 43 19.98 -19.22 -8.45
N PRO A 44 19.36 -18.06 -8.71
CA PRO A 44 19.02 -17.13 -7.64
C PRO A 44 18.18 -17.88 -6.61
N SER A 45 18.69 -17.97 -5.38
CA SER A 45 18.05 -18.65 -4.25
C SER A 45 16.92 -17.77 -3.71
N GLY A 46 15.95 -17.44 -4.58
CA GLY A 46 14.78 -16.64 -4.25
C GLY A 46 13.57 -17.53 -3.97
N VAL A 47 12.68 -17.08 -3.11
CA VAL A 47 11.36 -17.70 -2.92
C VAL A 47 10.50 -17.33 -4.13
N ALA A 48 10.18 -18.33 -4.97
CA ALA A 48 9.29 -18.11 -6.11
C ALA A 48 7.85 -17.93 -5.59
N VAL A 49 7.25 -16.77 -5.85
CA VAL A 49 5.88 -16.45 -5.46
C VAL A 49 5.00 -16.21 -6.68
N THR A 50 3.76 -16.65 -6.59
CA THR A 50 2.69 -16.34 -7.54
C THR A 50 1.93 -15.10 -7.10
N LEU A 51 1.23 -14.44 -8.02
CA LEU A 51 0.39 -13.27 -7.68
C LEU A 51 -0.67 -13.61 -6.61
N ARG A 52 -1.18 -14.85 -6.64
CA ARG A 52 -2.12 -15.34 -5.63
C ARG A 52 -1.51 -15.37 -4.24
N GLU A 53 -0.29 -15.89 -4.11
CA GLU A 53 0.41 -15.94 -2.82
C GLU A 53 0.67 -14.53 -2.28
N VAL A 54 0.95 -13.56 -3.16
CA VAL A 54 1.05 -12.14 -2.78
C VAL A 54 -0.28 -11.62 -2.24
N PHE A 55 -1.40 -11.91 -2.92
CA PHE A 55 -2.74 -11.53 -2.47
C PHE A 55 -3.12 -12.21 -1.14
N ASP A 56 -2.78 -13.48 -0.97
CA ASP A 56 -3.00 -14.21 0.28
C ASP A 56 -2.19 -13.61 1.44
N SER A 57 -0.95 -13.18 1.19
CA SER A 57 -0.11 -12.48 2.16
C SER A 57 -0.73 -11.14 2.57
N ILE A 58 -1.18 -10.32 1.61
CA ILE A 58 -1.85 -9.05 1.90
C ILE A 58 -3.09 -9.28 2.77
N ARG A 59 -3.91 -10.27 2.41
CA ARG A 59 -5.14 -10.58 3.13
C ARG A 59 -4.89 -10.98 4.58
N SER A 60 -3.82 -11.73 4.83
CA SER A 60 -3.50 -12.28 6.15
C SER A 60 -2.67 -11.36 7.02
N SER A 61 -1.73 -10.61 6.45
CA SER A 61 -0.68 -9.95 7.22
C SER A 61 -0.42 -8.47 6.90
N SER A 62 -1.18 -7.86 5.97
CA SER A 62 -0.94 -6.45 5.61
C SER A 62 -1.19 -5.49 6.78
N PRO A 63 -0.17 -4.70 7.20
CA PRO A 63 -0.33 -3.68 8.25
C PRO A 63 -1.33 -2.58 7.85
N LEU A 64 -1.38 -2.20 6.56
CA LEU A 64 -2.30 -1.18 6.05
C LEU A 64 -3.75 -1.64 6.17
N LEU A 65 -4.02 -2.92 5.85
CA LEU A 65 -5.34 -3.51 6.04
C LEU A 65 -5.68 -3.65 7.54
N GLY A 66 -4.68 -3.99 8.36
CA GLY A 66 -4.80 -3.99 9.82
C GLY A 66 -5.20 -2.62 10.38
N ALA A 67 -4.58 -1.56 9.88
CA ALA A 67 -4.89 -0.18 10.26
C ALA A 67 -6.31 0.23 9.84
N ALA A 68 -6.75 -0.12 8.62
CA ALA A 68 -8.12 0.15 8.16
C ALA A 68 -9.16 -0.57 9.03
N LYS A 69 -8.96 -1.86 9.33
CA LYS A 69 -9.81 -2.62 10.26
C LYS A 69 -9.82 -2.06 11.68
N ALA A 70 -8.69 -1.50 12.15
CA ALA A 70 -8.62 -0.84 13.45
C ALA A 70 -9.46 0.45 13.49
N ARG A 71 -9.48 1.23 12.39
CA ARG A 71 -10.36 2.40 12.27
C ARG A 71 -11.84 2.03 12.32
N THR A 72 -12.25 0.92 11.68
CA THR A 72 -13.62 0.42 11.79
C THR A 72 -13.99 0.04 13.23
N ARG A 73 -13.05 -0.61 13.97
CA ARG A 73 -13.27 -0.89 15.41
C ARG A 73 -13.37 0.39 16.24
N ALA A 74 -12.60 1.43 15.93
CA ALA A 74 -12.74 2.73 16.58
C ALA A 74 -14.13 3.33 16.32
N ALA A 75 -14.63 3.29 15.08
CA ALA A 75 -15.97 3.76 14.74
C ALA A 75 -17.08 2.95 15.44
N GLN A 76 -16.86 1.64 15.70
CA GLN A 76 -17.76 0.83 16.55
C GLN A 76 -17.77 1.32 18.00
N GLY A 77 -16.60 1.74 18.54
CA GLY A 77 -16.48 2.39 19.84
C GLY A 77 -17.28 3.70 19.89
N ASP A 78 -17.23 4.50 18.81
CA ASP A 78 -17.98 5.75 18.70
C ASP A 78 -19.50 5.52 18.73
N ILE A 79 -20.01 4.42 18.15
CA ILE A 79 -21.42 4.04 18.28
C ILE A 79 -21.77 3.75 19.75
N SER A 80 -20.89 3.04 20.47
CA SER A 80 -21.09 2.75 21.89
C SER A 80 -21.14 4.05 22.71
N SER A 81 -20.22 4.97 22.44
CA SER A 81 -20.20 6.30 23.05
C SER A 81 -21.45 7.11 22.71
N ALA A 82 -21.91 7.07 21.45
CA ALA A 82 -23.13 7.77 21.02
C ALA A 82 -24.41 7.24 21.68
N ARG A 83 -24.41 5.98 22.11
CA ARG A 83 -25.53 5.33 22.81
C ARG A 83 -25.59 5.65 24.29
N THR A 84 -24.48 6.08 24.92
CA THR A 84 -24.42 6.33 26.35
C THR A 84 -25.21 7.60 26.75
N TRP A 85 -25.75 7.56 27.96
CA TRP A 85 -26.31 8.72 28.58
C TRP A 85 -25.20 9.56 29.21
N SER A 86 -25.40 10.89 29.26
CA SER A 86 -24.49 11.76 29.99
C SER A 86 -24.57 11.44 31.48
N ASN A 87 -23.41 11.43 32.14
CA ASN A 87 -23.38 11.17 33.60
C ASN A 87 -24.06 12.28 34.36
N PRO A 88 -24.77 11.97 35.45
CA PRO A 88 -25.26 12.99 36.37
C PRO A 88 -24.07 13.71 37.02
N VAL A 89 -24.22 15.00 37.23
CA VAL A 89 -23.25 15.85 37.93
C VAL A 89 -23.68 15.98 39.36
N LEU A 90 -22.85 15.54 40.31
CA LEU A 90 -23.07 15.74 41.74
C LEU A 90 -22.34 17.02 42.15
N SER A 91 -23.08 17.98 42.73
CA SER A 91 -22.56 19.23 43.25
C SER A 91 -22.76 19.28 44.75
N PHE A 92 -21.72 19.66 45.47
CA PHE A 92 -21.78 19.94 46.89
C PHE A 92 -21.36 21.38 47.12
N GLU A 93 -22.23 22.16 47.71
CA GLU A 93 -22.02 23.57 48.02
C GLU A 93 -22.15 23.78 49.52
N SER A 94 -21.24 24.54 50.14
CA SER A 94 -21.29 24.90 51.53
C SER A 94 -21.07 26.39 51.66
N GLN A 95 -22.07 27.09 52.21
CA GLN A 95 -22.03 28.52 52.47
C GLN A 95 -22.02 28.78 53.97
N LYS A 96 -21.19 29.68 54.41
CA LYS A 96 -21.21 30.21 55.79
C LYS A 96 -21.65 31.66 55.72
N MET A 97 -22.78 31.96 56.34
CA MET A 97 -23.23 33.33 56.46
C MET A 97 -22.30 34.08 57.41
N THR A 98 -21.67 35.13 56.90
CA THR A 98 -20.93 36.10 57.72
C THR A 98 -21.79 37.34 57.82
N ASP A 99 -22.65 37.37 58.80
CA ASP A 99 -23.43 38.57 59.11
C ASP A 99 -22.58 39.52 59.94
N GLN A 100 -22.61 40.81 59.63
CA GLN A 100 -22.02 41.89 60.41
C GLN A 100 -23.03 42.58 61.29
N GLY A 101 -24.17 41.93 61.64
CA GLY A 101 -25.23 42.43 62.52
C GLY A 101 -24.92 42.15 63.98
N PRO A 102 -25.75 42.67 64.89
CA PRO A 102 -25.55 42.54 66.37
C PRO A 102 -25.51 41.06 66.77
N ALA A 103 -24.72 40.78 67.81
CA ALA A 103 -24.12 39.48 68.20
C ALA A 103 -25.11 38.33 68.62
N THR A 104 -26.28 38.23 68.10
CA THR A 104 -27.28 37.18 68.40
C THR A 104 -27.66 36.29 67.21
N ALA A 105 -27.10 36.53 66.02
CA ALA A 105 -27.33 35.66 64.89
C ALA A 105 -26.33 34.47 64.92
N SER A 106 -26.83 33.27 65.19
CA SER A 106 -26.06 32.02 65.04
C SER A 106 -25.51 31.93 63.62
N LEU A 107 -24.19 31.79 63.49
CA LEU A 107 -23.51 31.57 62.21
C LEU A 107 -23.98 30.23 61.63
N GLU A 108 -25.09 30.25 60.92
CA GLU A 108 -25.64 29.04 60.31
C GLU A 108 -24.86 28.69 59.06
N ARG A 109 -24.40 27.45 59.04
CA ARG A 109 -23.81 26.87 57.85
C ARG A 109 -24.92 26.27 56.96
N GLU A 110 -25.02 26.76 55.77
CA GLU A 110 -25.89 26.19 54.76
C GLU A 110 -25.12 25.18 53.91
N THR A 111 -25.66 23.98 53.74
CA THR A 111 -25.09 22.99 52.86
C THR A 111 -26.14 22.53 51.86
N MET A 112 -25.76 22.47 50.59
CA MET A 112 -26.61 22.01 49.51
C MET A 112 -25.92 20.91 48.75
N THR A 113 -26.56 19.76 48.56
CA THR A 113 -26.10 18.65 47.75
C THR A 113 -27.12 18.42 46.67
N THR A 114 -26.70 18.55 45.41
CA THR A 114 -27.59 18.35 44.26
C THR A 114 -27.01 17.38 43.26
N ALA A 115 -27.86 16.58 42.64
CA ALA A 115 -27.56 15.76 41.50
C ALA A 115 -28.30 16.33 40.27
N THR A 116 -27.56 16.72 39.24
CA THR A 116 -28.12 17.26 37.98
C THR A 116 -27.95 16.23 36.88
N LEU A 117 -29.05 15.85 36.25
CA LEU A 117 -29.07 14.93 35.10
C LEU A 117 -29.26 15.76 33.82
N PRO A 118 -28.26 15.74 32.88
CA PRO A 118 -28.45 16.35 31.56
C PRO A 118 -29.53 15.62 30.78
N LEU A 119 -30.48 16.35 30.22
CA LEU A 119 -31.59 15.79 29.40
C LEU A 119 -31.33 15.84 27.90
N GLU A 120 -30.14 16.30 27.48
CA GLU A 120 -29.67 16.31 26.10
C GLU A 120 -29.87 14.95 25.37
N PRO A 121 -29.62 13.78 26.01
CA PRO A 121 -29.79 12.49 25.31
C PRO A 121 -31.23 12.23 24.82
N LEU A 122 -32.25 12.88 25.42
CA LEU A 122 -33.65 12.68 25.03
C LEU A 122 -33.93 13.14 23.57
N TYR A 123 -33.24 14.18 23.10
CA TYR A 123 -33.47 14.76 21.78
C TYR A 123 -32.28 14.66 20.80
N GLN A 124 -31.06 14.43 21.29
CA GLN A 124 -29.86 14.33 20.43
C GLN A 124 -29.34 12.91 20.24
N ARG A 125 -29.67 11.98 21.14
CA ARG A 125 -29.16 10.61 21.10
C ARG A 125 -29.42 9.91 19.76
N GLY A 126 -30.60 10.11 19.15
CA GLY A 126 -30.95 9.52 17.87
C GLY A 126 -30.05 10.02 16.74
N THR A 127 -29.79 11.31 16.67
CA THR A 127 -28.92 11.92 15.65
C THR A 127 -27.45 11.55 15.85
N ARG A 128 -26.97 11.48 17.09
CA ARG A 128 -25.62 11.02 17.43
C ARG A 128 -25.39 9.57 16.99
N ILE A 129 -26.33 8.67 17.33
CA ILE A 129 -26.25 7.26 16.92
C ILE A 129 -26.30 7.13 15.41
N GLY A 130 -27.21 7.84 14.74
CA GLY A 130 -27.32 7.81 13.28
C GLY A 130 -26.04 8.28 12.58
N ARG A 131 -25.42 9.34 13.07
CA ARG A 131 -24.12 9.83 12.59
C ARG A 131 -23.01 8.79 12.78
N ALA A 132 -22.89 8.25 14.00
CA ALA A 132 -21.86 7.26 14.31
C ALA A 132 -22.01 5.97 13.48
N GLN A 133 -23.26 5.52 13.26
CA GLN A 133 -23.53 4.36 12.41
C GLN A 133 -23.18 4.61 10.93
N ALA A 134 -23.48 5.79 10.41
CA ALA A 134 -23.10 6.16 9.05
C ALA A 134 -21.59 6.23 8.89
N LEU A 135 -20.85 6.81 9.84
CA LEU A 135 -19.39 6.84 9.82
C LEU A 135 -18.78 5.44 9.95
N MET A 136 -19.39 4.53 10.70
CA MET A 136 -18.94 3.14 10.80
C MET A 136 -19.11 2.44 9.45
N ARG A 137 -20.27 2.58 8.77
CA ARG A 137 -20.47 2.01 7.42
C ARG A 137 -19.52 2.63 6.39
N ALA A 138 -19.25 3.94 6.47
CA ALA A 138 -18.21 4.56 5.65
C ALA A 138 -16.84 3.93 5.87
N SER A 139 -16.46 3.68 7.14
CA SER A 139 -15.19 3.03 7.47
C SER A 139 -15.13 1.55 7.01
N GLU A 140 -16.26 0.83 6.97
CA GLU A 140 -16.32 -0.51 6.38
C GLU A 140 -16.08 -0.47 4.87
N ALA A 141 -16.69 0.49 4.17
CA ALA A 141 -16.45 0.71 2.75
C ALA A 141 -14.99 1.15 2.48
N ASP A 142 -14.39 1.97 3.34
CA ASP A 142 -12.97 2.33 3.26
C ASP A 142 -12.03 1.11 3.38
N VAL A 143 -12.39 0.08 4.17
CA VAL A 143 -11.63 -1.19 4.22
C VAL A 143 -11.64 -1.87 2.85
N LEU A 144 -12.78 -1.91 2.17
CA LEU A 144 -12.88 -2.51 0.83
C LEU A 144 -12.08 -1.70 -0.21
N THR A 145 -12.17 -0.37 -0.14
CA THR A 145 -11.34 0.52 -0.96
C THR A 145 -9.84 0.24 -0.77
N GLN A 146 -9.41 0.11 0.50
CA GLN A 146 -8.01 -0.20 0.81
C GLN A 146 -7.59 -1.58 0.29
N ARG A 147 -8.47 -2.58 0.33
CA ARG A 147 -8.23 -3.91 -0.25
C ARG A 147 -8.01 -3.82 -1.76
N GLN A 148 -8.86 -3.08 -2.46
CA GLN A 148 -8.76 -2.91 -3.91
C GLN A 148 -7.49 -2.17 -4.32
N ARG A 149 -7.12 -1.10 -3.60
CA ARG A 149 -5.86 -0.39 -3.84
C ARG A 149 -4.65 -1.30 -3.64
N LEU A 150 -4.60 -2.01 -2.52
CA LEU A 150 -3.51 -2.95 -2.25
C LEU A 150 -3.41 -4.07 -3.30
N ALA A 151 -4.54 -4.53 -3.87
CA ALA A 151 -4.53 -5.52 -4.93
C ALA A 151 -3.90 -4.97 -6.22
N VAL A 152 -4.22 -3.73 -6.60
CA VAL A 152 -3.64 -3.07 -7.77
C VAL A 152 -2.15 -2.81 -7.56
N ASP A 153 -1.77 -2.18 -6.44
CA ASP A 153 -0.38 -1.85 -6.11
C ASP A 153 0.51 -3.09 -6.07
N ALA A 154 0.01 -4.18 -5.47
CA ALA A 154 0.74 -5.44 -5.41
C ALA A 154 0.86 -6.12 -6.78
N ALA A 155 -0.17 -6.05 -7.62
CA ALA A 155 -0.11 -6.56 -8.98
C ALA A 155 0.89 -5.76 -9.82
N ASP A 156 0.93 -4.43 -9.67
CA ASP A 156 1.89 -3.57 -10.33
C ASP A 156 3.33 -3.92 -9.91
N ALA A 157 3.59 -4.09 -8.62
CA ALA A 157 4.90 -4.51 -8.10
C ALA A 157 5.28 -5.92 -8.59
N PHE A 158 4.34 -6.88 -8.60
CA PHE A 158 4.57 -8.24 -9.07
C PHE A 158 4.97 -8.28 -10.56
N TYR A 159 4.23 -7.57 -11.42
CA TYR A 159 4.55 -7.54 -12.85
C TYR A 159 5.77 -6.67 -13.17
N ALA A 160 6.14 -5.71 -12.31
CA ALA A 160 7.40 -4.99 -12.43
C ALA A 160 8.60 -5.94 -12.21
N VAL A 161 8.57 -6.78 -11.17
CA VAL A 161 9.58 -7.83 -10.95
C VAL A 161 9.64 -8.79 -12.14
N ALA A 162 8.49 -9.26 -12.61
CA ALA A 162 8.41 -10.18 -13.75
C ALA A 162 9.06 -9.59 -15.02
N LEU A 163 8.80 -8.31 -15.32
CA LEU A 163 9.40 -7.60 -16.44
C LEU A 163 10.91 -7.41 -16.26
N ALA A 164 11.36 -7.02 -15.08
CA ALA A 164 12.77 -6.87 -14.76
C ALA A 164 13.53 -8.20 -14.91
N GLN A 165 12.96 -9.32 -14.46
CA GLN A 165 13.52 -10.67 -14.67
C GLN A 165 13.68 -11.02 -16.16
N VAL A 166 12.66 -10.71 -16.97
CA VAL A 166 12.72 -10.90 -18.43
C VAL A 166 13.85 -10.06 -19.04
N ASN A 167 13.96 -8.79 -18.64
CA ASN A 167 14.97 -7.88 -19.15
C ASN A 167 16.39 -8.34 -18.76
N VAL A 168 16.62 -8.74 -17.51
CA VAL A 168 17.90 -9.31 -17.04
C VAL A 168 18.23 -10.56 -17.84
N SER A 169 17.28 -11.48 -18.01
CA SER A 169 17.51 -12.72 -18.76
C SER A 169 17.83 -12.47 -20.24
N ALA A 170 17.14 -11.52 -20.88
CA ALA A 170 17.36 -11.13 -22.26
C ALA A 170 18.73 -10.45 -22.44
N THR A 171 19.08 -9.49 -21.58
CA THR A 171 20.35 -8.77 -21.65
C THR A 171 21.53 -9.69 -21.32
N ARG A 172 21.39 -10.60 -20.37
CA ARG A 172 22.40 -11.61 -20.05
C ARG A 172 22.64 -12.57 -21.26
N SER A 173 21.57 -13.01 -21.89
CA SER A 173 21.66 -13.82 -23.09
C SER A 173 22.34 -13.08 -24.24
N LEU A 174 22.10 -11.78 -24.36
CA LEU A 174 22.73 -10.91 -25.33
C LEU A 174 24.25 -10.74 -25.06
N ALA A 175 24.63 -10.52 -23.78
CA ALA A 175 26.02 -10.44 -23.38
C ALA A 175 26.80 -11.74 -23.73
N GLN A 176 26.28 -12.91 -23.38
CA GLN A 176 26.87 -14.21 -23.72
C GLN A 176 26.97 -14.40 -25.23
N TRP A 177 26.01 -13.91 -25.96
CA TRP A 177 26.05 -13.97 -27.42
C TRP A 177 27.16 -13.07 -27.99
N PHE A 178 27.35 -11.84 -27.48
CA PHE A 178 28.46 -10.96 -27.87
C PHE A 178 29.82 -11.55 -27.49
N ASP A 179 29.97 -12.25 -26.38
CA ASP A 179 31.21 -12.98 -26.05
C ASP A 179 31.58 -13.97 -27.16
N THR A 180 30.57 -14.65 -27.73
CA THR A 180 30.78 -15.57 -28.89
C THR A 180 31.25 -14.80 -30.14
N VAL A 181 30.66 -13.62 -30.40
CA VAL A 181 31.02 -12.78 -31.54
C VAL A 181 32.45 -12.21 -31.38
N VAL A 182 32.80 -11.74 -30.20
CA VAL A 182 34.15 -11.25 -29.87
C VAL A 182 35.19 -12.35 -30.05
N THR A 183 34.92 -13.56 -29.53
CA THR A 183 35.80 -14.69 -29.63
C THR A 183 36.01 -15.08 -31.11
N TYR A 184 34.95 -15.08 -31.91
CA TYR A 184 35.00 -15.35 -33.34
C TYR A 184 35.82 -14.29 -34.09
N ASN A 185 35.61 -13.01 -33.83
CA ASN A 185 36.36 -11.91 -34.46
C ASN A 185 37.85 -11.93 -34.07
N ARG A 186 38.16 -12.25 -32.82
CA ARG A 186 39.54 -12.36 -32.34
C ARG A 186 40.33 -13.40 -33.12
N VAL A 187 39.74 -14.58 -33.37
CA VAL A 187 40.36 -15.62 -34.21
C VAL A 187 40.55 -15.11 -35.65
N ARG A 188 39.55 -14.50 -36.26
CA ARG A 188 39.64 -13.99 -37.64
C ARG A 188 40.70 -12.91 -37.81
N VAL A 189 40.86 -12.02 -36.82
CA VAL A 189 41.91 -10.99 -36.85
C VAL A 189 43.28 -11.64 -36.70
N SER A 190 43.44 -12.64 -35.81
CA SER A 190 44.72 -13.35 -35.68
C SER A 190 45.12 -14.13 -36.92
N GLU A 191 44.15 -14.54 -37.70
CA GLU A 191 44.37 -15.22 -39.01
C GLU A 191 44.51 -14.24 -40.19
N GLY A 192 44.38 -12.93 -39.94
CA GLY A 192 44.49 -11.88 -40.98
C GLY A 192 43.29 -11.79 -41.92
N VAL A 193 42.13 -12.41 -41.59
CA VAL A 193 40.94 -12.46 -42.48
C VAL A 193 39.85 -11.46 -42.05
N ALA A 194 40.07 -10.67 -41.01
CA ALA A 194 39.18 -9.59 -40.57
C ALA A 194 39.97 -8.36 -40.11
N ALA A 195 39.35 -7.20 -40.19
CA ALA A 195 39.95 -5.94 -39.72
C ALA A 195 39.95 -5.87 -38.17
N GLU A 196 41.02 -5.33 -37.60
CA GLU A 196 41.10 -5.06 -36.13
C GLU A 196 39.94 -4.17 -35.64
N ALA A 197 39.48 -3.26 -36.51
CA ALA A 197 38.33 -2.39 -36.21
C ALA A 197 37.04 -3.18 -35.92
N ASP A 198 36.82 -4.34 -36.54
CA ASP A 198 35.67 -5.20 -36.29
C ASP A 198 35.77 -5.86 -34.89
N LEU A 199 37.01 -6.25 -34.49
CA LEU A 199 37.23 -6.78 -33.16
C LEU A 199 36.92 -5.70 -32.08
N ILE A 200 37.57 -4.53 -32.22
CA ILE A 200 37.37 -3.42 -31.29
C ILE A 200 35.88 -3.04 -31.18
N ARG A 201 35.16 -3.00 -32.30
CA ARG A 201 33.73 -2.70 -32.31
C ARG A 201 32.92 -3.77 -31.59
N SER A 202 33.22 -5.06 -31.79
CA SER A 202 32.53 -6.13 -31.07
C SER A 202 32.81 -6.14 -29.56
N GLU A 203 34.00 -5.77 -29.14
CA GLU A 203 34.39 -5.60 -27.72
C GLU A 203 33.65 -4.42 -27.10
N LEU A 204 33.55 -3.27 -27.76
CA LEU A 204 32.79 -2.13 -27.32
C LEU A 204 31.29 -2.44 -27.17
N GLU A 205 30.70 -3.15 -28.10
CA GLU A 205 29.30 -3.59 -28.04
C GLU A 205 29.04 -4.56 -26.85
N ARG A 206 29.96 -5.52 -26.65
CA ARG A 206 29.90 -6.40 -25.48
C ARG A 206 29.92 -5.60 -24.17
N ASP A 207 30.86 -4.66 -24.03
CA ASP A 207 31.03 -3.86 -22.84
C ASP A 207 29.80 -2.95 -22.60
N HIS A 208 29.21 -2.42 -23.68
CA HIS A 208 27.94 -1.70 -23.60
C HIS A 208 26.81 -2.58 -23.07
N VAL A 209 26.65 -3.80 -23.57
CA VAL A 209 25.63 -4.74 -23.09
C VAL A 209 25.88 -5.18 -21.64
N LEU A 210 27.14 -5.30 -21.21
CA LEU A 210 27.47 -5.59 -19.81
C LEU A 210 27.05 -4.42 -18.87
N ASN A 211 27.21 -3.17 -19.31
CA ASN A 211 26.70 -2.01 -18.58
C ASN A 211 25.17 -2.02 -18.51
N GLU A 212 24.48 -2.33 -19.63
CA GLU A 212 23.03 -2.49 -19.64
C GLU A 212 22.57 -3.62 -18.70
N LEU A 213 23.33 -4.73 -18.62
CA LEU A 213 23.04 -5.82 -17.70
C LEU A 213 23.11 -5.37 -16.23
N ALA A 214 24.15 -4.62 -15.86
CA ALA A 214 24.29 -4.09 -14.52
C ALA A 214 23.12 -3.15 -14.15
N MET A 215 22.67 -2.31 -15.09
CA MET A 215 21.49 -1.46 -14.88
C MET A 215 20.20 -2.29 -14.74
N ALA A 216 20.02 -3.32 -15.57
CA ALA A 216 18.84 -4.21 -15.46
C ALA A 216 18.84 -5.02 -14.15
N GLU A 217 19.99 -5.49 -13.67
CA GLU A 217 20.13 -6.17 -12.38
C GLU A 217 19.84 -5.23 -11.21
N SER A 218 20.25 -3.96 -11.30
CA SER A 218 19.91 -2.93 -10.30
C SER A 218 18.40 -2.66 -10.24
N GLU A 219 17.73 -2.59 -11.41
CA GLU A 219 16.28 -2.41 -11.48
C GLU A 219 15.51 -3.62 -10.95
N LEU A 220 16.02 -4.83 -11.23
CA LEU A 220 15.46 -6.05 -10.64
C LEU A 220 15.52 -6.01 -9.11
N ALA A 221 16.68 -5.66 -8.55
CA ALA A 221 16.85 -5.58 -7.10
C ALA A 221 15.89 -4.56 -6.45
N ARG A 222 15.64 -3.41 -7.13
CA ARG A 222 14.66 -2.43 -6.67
C ARG A 222 13.23 -3.00 -6.70
N SER A 223 12.83 -3.58 -7.84
CA SER A 223 11.50 -4.14 -8.01
C SER A 223 11.24 -5.29 -7.02
N GLU A 224 12.24 -6.12 -6.75
CA GLU A 224 12.16 -7.19 -5.72
C GLU A 224 11.95 -6.61 -4.32
N ALA A 225 12.62 -5.52 -3.96
CA ALA A 225 12.42 -4.85 -2.68
C ALA A 225 11.00 -4.25 -2.56
N ASP A 226 10.48 -3.67 -3.63
CA ASP A 226 9.12 -3.15 -3.68
C ASP A 226 8.08 -4.27 -3.47
N LEU A 227 8.22 -5.39 -4.18
CA LEU A 227 7.34 -6.56 -4.02
C LEU A 227 7.44 -7.16 -2.61
N GLN A 228 8.65 -7.20 -2.04
CA GLN A 228 8.87 -7.73 -0.69
C GLN A 228 8.06 -6.98 0.37
N SER A 229 7.75 -5.70 0.17
CA SER A 229 6.92 -4.92 1.07
C SER A 229 5.48 -5.46 1.22
N PHE A 230 4.98 -6.18 0.22
CA PHE A 230 3.65 -6.82 0.22
C PHE A 230 3.67 -8.25 0.74
N VAL A 231 4.79 -8.97 0.55
CA VAL A 231 4.92 -10.39 0.96
C VAL A 231 5.34 -10.51 2.43
N GLY A 232 5.91 -9.45 3.01
CA GLY A 232 6.44 -9.47 4.36
C GLY A 232 7.94 -9.82 4.41
N THR A 233 8.52 -9.77 5.60
CA THR A 233 9.98 -9.94 5.80
C THR A 233 10.41 -11.39 5.62
N SER A 234 10.86 -11.73 4.41
CA SER A 234 11.74 -12.88 4.20
C SER A 234 13.15 -12.37 3.92
N SER A 235 14.16 -13.05 4.46
CA SER A 235 15.57 -12.72 4.23
C SER A 235 16.03 -13.04 2.80
N ASN A 236 15.19 -13.69 2.00
CA ASN A 236 15.50 -14.13 0.65
C ASN A 236 14.79 -13.24 -0.38
N PRO A 237 15.43 -12.92 -1.51
CA PRO A 237 14.80 -12.18 -2.59
C PRO A 237 13.56 -12.92 -3.10
N VAL A 238 12.54 -12.15 -3.45
CA VAL A 238 11.27 -12.69 -3.96
C VAL A 238 11.33 -12.73 -5.48
N VAL A 239 11.15 -13.91 -6.05
CA VAL A 239 11.15 -14.14 -7.50
C VAL A 239 9.71 -14.27 -7.99
N ALA A 240 9.29 -13.43 -8.94
CA ALA A 240 7.94 -13.52 -9.50
C ALA A 240 7.83 -14.74 -10.43
N ARG A 241 6.88 -15.64 -10.12
CA ARG A 241 6.50 -16.76 -10.98
C ARG A 241 5.25 -16.41 -11.75
N VAL A 242 5.41 -16.03 -13.02
CA VAL A 242 4.31 -15.60 -13.88
C VAL A 242 3.89 -16.73 -14.81
N GLU A 243 2.59 -16.97 -14.91
CA GLU A 243 2.01 -17.73 -16.01
C GLU A 243 1.98 -16.84 -17.26
N ILE A 244 2.58 -17.34 -18.38
CA ILE A 244 2.82 -16.54 -19.59
C ILE A 244 1.57 -16.44 -20.47
N ASP A 245 0.47 -17.08 -20.10
CA ASP A 245 -0.77 -17.00 -20.86
C ASP A 245 -1.48 -15.65 -20.65
N SER A 246 -2.04 -15.11 -21.74
CA SER A 246 -2.85 -13.90 -21.66
C SER A 246 -4.09 -14.14 -20.80
N LEU A 247 -4.35 -13.23 -19.85
CA LEU A 247 -5.58 -13.29 -19.07
C LEU A 247 -6.78 -13.00 -19.99
N PRO A 248 -7.80 -13.86 -20.00
CA PRO A 248 -9.02 -13.56 -20.74
C PRO A 248 -9.72 -12.36 -20.07
N VAL A 249 -10.18 -11.41 -20.88
CA VAL A 249 -11.16 -10.43 -20.42
C VAL A 249 -12.50 -11.17 -20.34
N ASP A 250 -12.78 -11.74 -19.18
CA ASP A 250 -14.00 -12.53 -18.99
C ASP A 250 -15.17 -11.61 -18.69
N SER A 251 -16.04 -11.43 -19.69
CA SER A 251 -17.29 -10.67 -19.55
C SER A 251 -18.27 -11.28 -18.54
N SER A 252 -18.05 -12.54 -18.09
CA SER A 252 -18.88 -13.17 -17.08
C SER A 252 -18.58 -12.66 -15.67
N ILE A 253 -17.37 -12.15 -15.43
CA ILE A 253 -16.99 -11.51 -14.16
C ILE A 253 -17.66 -10.13 -14.09
N ALA A 254 -17.67 -9.37 -15.18
CA ALA A 254 -18.37 -8.10 -15.31
C ALA A 254 -19.89 -8.23 -15.02
N ALA A 255 -20.51 -9.34 -15.40
CA ALA A 255 -21.93 -9.59 -15.12
C ALA A 255 -22.26 -9.79 -13.62
N ARG A 256 -21.27 -10.10 -12.78
CA ARG A 256 -21.39 -10.20 -11.32
C ARG A 256 -21.13 -8.88 -10.61
N ALA A 257 -20.51 -7.92 -11.27
CA ALA A 257 -20.02 -6.67 -10.72
C ALA A 257 -21.05 -5.53 -10.72
N LYS A 258 -22.32 -5.81 -10.39
CA LYS A 258 -23.31 -4.75 -10.06
C LYS A 258 -23.20 -4.26 -8.61
N ALA A 259 -22.10 -4.52 -7.93
CA ALA A 259 -21.84 -3.98 -6.62
C ALA A 259 -21.53 -2.49 -6.72
N SER A 260 -22.15 -1.67 -5.86
CA SER A 260 -21.75 -0.28 -5.70
C SER A 260 -20.27 -0.19 -5.37
N ARG A 261 -19.53 0.69 -6.03
CA ARG A 261 -18.11 0.88 -5.76
C ARG A 261 -17.91 1.32 -4.30
N PRO A 262 -16.92 0.74 -3.57
CA PRO A 262 -16.72 1.03 -2.15
C PRO A 262 -16.47 2.51 -1.86
N GLU A 263 -15.75 3.22 -2.75
CA GLU A 263 -15.45 4.66 -2.61
C GLU A 263 -16.72 5.49 -2.66
N VAL A 264 -17.62 5.16 -3.60
CA VAL A 264 -18.91 5.84 -3.75
C VAL A 264 -19.81 5.54 -2.55
N GLU A 265 -19.77 4.32 -2.02
CA GLU A 265 -20.55 3.96 -0.83
C GLU A 265 -20.01 4.67 0.42
N ALA A 266 -18.68 4.75 0.59
CA ALA A 266 -18.06 5.51 1.66
C ALA A 266 -18.47 7.00 1.61
N ALA A 267 -18.42 7.63 0.44
CA ALA A 267 -18.82 9.03 0.25
C ALA A 267 -20.33 9.23 0.53
N ARG A 268 -21.19 8.27 0.12
CA ARG A 268 -22.62 8.29 0.43
C ARG A 268 -22.88 8.25 1.93
N GLU A 269 -22.22 7.36 2.65
CA GLU A 269 -22.36 7.24 4.10
C GLU A 269 -21.82 8.47 4.85
N ARG A 270 -20.75 9.10 4.34
CA ARG A 270 -20.27 10.40 4.87
C ARG A 270 -21.30 11.51 4.68
N LEU A 271 -22.01 11.55 3.54
CA LEU A 271 -23.12 12.49 3.34
C LEU A 271 -24.24 12.22 4.37
N VAL A 272 -24.65 10.99 4.59
CA VAL A 272 -25.65 10.64 5.62
C VAL A 272 -25.20 11.08 7.00
N ALA A 273 -23.91 10.93 7.33
CA ALA A 273 -23.34 11.38 8.60
C ALA A 273 -23.39 12.92 8.74
N SER A 274 -23.09 13.67 7.67
CA SER A 274 -23.13 15.15 7.68
C SER A 274 -24.58 15.69 7.76
N GLU A 275 -25.55 14.99 7.18
CA GLU A 275 -26.97 15.29 7.35
C GLU A 275 -27.41 15.07 8.81
N ALA A 276 -26.95 13.99 9.45
CA ALA A 276 -27.23 13.74 10.86
C ALA A 276 -26.56 14.81 11.74
N ALA A 277 -25.35 15.25 11.43
CA ALA A 277 -24.68 16.36 12.09
C ALA A 277 -25.49 17.67 11.97
N THR A 278 -25.98 18.00 10.78
CA THR A 278 -26.81 19.18 10.56
C THR A 278 -28.11 19.13 11.40
N ARG A 279 -28.75 17.97 11.52
CA ARG A 279 -29.91 17.77 12.38
C ARG A 279 -29.56 17.95 13.86
N SER A 280 -28.40 17.44 14.30
CA SER A 280 -27.90 17.59 15.66
C SER A 280 -27.69 19.07 16.02
N GLU A 281 -26.99 19.83 15.14
CA GLU A 281 -26.72 21.25 15.38
C GLU A 281 -27.99 22.11 15.52
N ARG A 282 -29.05 21.77 14.80
CA ARG A 282 -30.35 22.47 14.94
C ARG A 282 -30.99 22.26 16.30
N THR A 283 -30.72 21.15 17.00
CA THR A 283 -31.27 20.82 18.32
C THR A 283 -30.39 21.33 19.46
N MET A 284 -29.18 21.85 19.17
CA MET A 284 -28.24 22.37 20.16
C MET A 284 -28.74 23.63 20.92
N LEU A 285 -29.81 24.25 20.45
CA LEU A 285 -30.48 25.34 21.21
C LEU A 285 -30.87 24.94 22.63
N LEU A 286 -31.10 23.65 22.91
CA LEU A 286 -31.48 23.08 24.19
C LEU A 286 -30.33 22.35 24.90
N ARG A 287 -29.07 22.61 24.53
CA ARG A 287 -27.89 21.83 25.00
C ARG A 287 -27.70 21.76 26.53
N GLU A 288 -28.24 22.70 27.27
CA GLU A 288 -28.11 22.79 28.73
C GLU A 288 -29.40 22.40 29.49
N LEU A 289 -30.35 21.74 28.79
CA LEU A 289 -31.53 21.24 29.44
C LEU A 289 -31.16 20.18 30.48
N GLY A 290 -31.52 20.37 31.74
CA GLY A 290 -31.21 19.47 32.83
C GLY A 290 -32.30 19.40 33.87
N ALA A 291 -32.42 18.27 34.56
CA ALA A 291 -33.23 18.10 35.76
C ALA A 291 -32.31 17.94 36.97
N MET A 292 -32.66 18.56 38.07
CA MET A 292 -31.87 18.55 39.28
C MET A 292 -32.73 18.13 40.46
N VAL A 293 -32.17 17.33 41.38
CA VAL A 293 -32.75 16.96 42.66
C VAL A 293 -31.66 17.02 43.74
N GLY A 294 -32.00 17.41 44.91
CA GLY A 294 -31.02 17.49 46.01
C GLY A 294 -31.64 17.81 47.37
N THR A 295 -30.75 17.99 48.33
CA THR A 295 -31.10 18.36 49.69
C THR A 295 -30.36 19.63 50.07
N LYS A 296 -31.06 20.52 50.81
CA LYS A 296 -30.54 21.74 51.40
C LYS A 296 -30.73 21.67 52.94
N ASN A 297 -29.64 21.83 53.65
CA ASN A 297 -29.64 21.89 55.07
C ASN A 297 -29.29 23.34 55.55
N SER A 298 -30.15 23.94 56.32
CA SER A 298 -29.99 25.32 56.87
C SER A 298 -30.54 25.36 58.24
N GLY A 299 -29.77 25.82 59.23
CA GLY A 299 -30.25 26.06 60.63
C GLY A 299 -30.85 24.82 61.32
N GLY A 300 -30.33 23.61 61.02
CA GLY A 300 -30.87 22.36 61.58
C GLY A 300 -32.12 21.82 60.90
N SER A 301 -32.62 22.49 59.85
CA SER A 301 -33.75 22.05 59.03
C SER A 301 -33.22 21.48 57.66
N SER A 302 -33.79 20.35 57.24
CA SER A 302 -33.51 19.75 55.96
C SER A 302 -34.69 19.91 54.99
N SER A 303 -34.40 20.32 53.73
CA SER A 303 -35.42 20.48 52.70
C SER A 303 -35.00 19.75 51.42
N LEU A 304 -35.99 19.20 50.73
CA LEU A 304 -35.79 18.64 49.39
C LEU A 304 -35.86 19.77 48.38
N VAL A 305 -34.86 19.78 47.47
CA VAL A 305 -34.79 20.74 46.33
C VAL A 305 -34.97 19.96 45.08
N ALA A 306 -35.87 20.36 44.19
CA ALA A 306 -36.04 19.84 42.85
C ALA A 306 -36.18 21.01 41.87
N GLY A 307 -35.58 20.89 40.72
CA GLY A 307 -35.59 21.95 39.73
C GLY A 307 -35.23 21.42 38.32
N PHE A 308 -35.34 22.29 37.36
CA PHE A 308 -34.88 22.07 36.02
C PHE A 308 -34.13 23.29 35.49
N THR A 309 -33.14 23.06 34.65
CA THR A 309 -32.40 24.09 33.93
C THR A 309 -32.89 24.11 32.50
N LEU A 310 -33.34 25.26 32.03
CA LEU A 310 -33.77 25.50 30.66
C LEU A 310 -32.96 26.66 30.09
N PRO A 311 -32.14 26.42 29.04
CA PRO A 311 -31.42 27.49 28.38
C PRO A 311 -32.40 28.41 27.63
N PHE A 312 -32.16 29.71 27.72
CA PHE A 312 -32.93 30.71 27.02
C PHE A 312 -32.03 31.38 25.95
N PRO A 313 -32.07 30.94 24.65
CA PRO A 313 -31.13 31.34 23.60
C PRO A 313 -31.43 32.77 23.09
N LEU A 314 -31.16 33.78 23.90
CA LEU A 314 -31.32 35.18 23.51
C LEU A 314 -30.22 35.66 22.56
N LEU A 315 -28.97 35.36 22.90
CA LEU A 315 -27.77 35.85 22.19
C LEU A 315 -27.20 34.82 21.25
N ASP A 316 -26.97 33.61 21.74
CA ASP A 316 -26.44 32.49 20.93
C ASP A 316 -27.60 31.57 20.50
N GLN A 317 -27.97 31.71 19.23
CA GLN A 317 -28.99 30.88 18.57
C GLN A 317 -28.38 29.75 17.77
N ASN A 318 -27.10 29.41 17.95
CA ASN A 318 -26.36 28.40 17.25
C ASN A 318 -26.40 28.54 15.70
N ARG A 319 -26.66 29.75 15.19
CA ARG A 319 -26.81 29.98 13.73
C ARG A 319 -25.51 29.70 12.96
N GLY A 320 -24.36 30.04 13.57
CA GLY A 320 -23.04 29.81 12.99
C GLY A 320 -22.75 28.32 12.81
N SER A 321 -22.93 27.51 13.86
CA SER A 321 -22.69 26.05 13.78
C SER A 321 -23.67 25.35 12.83
N VAL A 322 -24.94 25.80 12.79
CA VAL A 322 -25.92 25.29 11.82
C VAL A 322 -25.52 25.66 10.38
N ALA A 323 -25.02 26.88 10.15
CA ALA A 323 -24.53 27.27 8.84
C ALA A 323 -23.29 26.47 8.41
N ALA A 324 -22.32 26.26 9.32
CA ALA A 324 -21.16 25.44 9.10
C ALA A 324 -21.55 23.98 8.78
N ALA A 325 -22.43 23.36 9.59
CA ALA A 325 -22.88 21.99 9.35
C ALA A 325 -23.65 21.83 8.02
N ARG A 326 -24.34 22.87 7.54
CA ARG A 326 -24.96 22.86 6.21
C ARG A 326 -23.91 22.92 5.12
N ALA A 327 -22.90 23.78 5.26
CA ALA A 327 -21.80 23.86 4.29
C ALA A 327 -21.02 22.54 4.20
N GLU A 328 -20.76 21.88 5.34
CA GLU A 328 -20.13 20.55 5.39
C GLU A 328 -20.99 19.47 4.71
N ARG A 329 -22.31 19.52 4.87
CA ARG A 329 -23.22 18.63 4.14
C ARG A 329 -23.16 18.89 2.62
N ASP A 330 -23.16 20.15 2.21
CA ASP A 330 -23.07 20.51 0.79
C ASP A 330 -21.71 20.09 0.20
N ALA A 331 -20.61 20.22 0.99
CA ALA A 331 -19.30 19.70 0.61
C ALA A 331 -19.33 18.18 0.41
N ALA A 332 -19.88 17.42 1.37
CA ALA A 332 -20.03 15.97 1.27
C ALA A 332 -20.89 15.53 0.06
N GLN A 333 -21.89 16.35 -0.33
CA GLN A 333 -22.66 16.10 -1.54
C GLN A 333 -21.81 16.27 -2.81
N PHE A 334 -21.01 17.31 -2.90
CA PHE A 334 -20.09 17.51 -4.05
C PHE A 334 -19.00 16.45 -4.09
N GLU A 335 -18.48 16.01 -2.93
CA GLU A 335 -17.55 14.89 -2.86
C GLU A 335 -18.17 13.60 -3.39
N LEU A 336 -19.40 13.26 -3.01
CA LEU A 336 -20.12 12.11 -3.56
C LEU A 336 -20.31 12.21 -5.08
N GLU A 337 -20.64 13.39 -5.60
CA GLU A 337 -20.76 13.60 -7.05
C GLU A 337 -19.41 13.42 -7.75
N GLN A 338 -18.32 13.90 -7.14
CA GLN A 338 -16.98 13.74 -7.68
C GLN A 338 -16.55 12.28 -7.70
N GLU A 339 -16.80 11.54 -6.61
CA GLU A 339 -16.46 10.10 -6.54
C GLU A 339 -17.24 9.28 -7.57
N LYS A 340 -18.50 9.62 -7.86
CA LYS A 340 -19.26 8.99 -8.95
C LYS A 340 -18.60 9.24 -10.30
N ARG A 341 -18.21 10.51 -10.58
CA ARG A 341 -17.54 10.86 -11.83
C ARG A 341 -16.19 10.16 -11.98
N ASN A 342 -15.42 10.07 -10.89
CA ASN A 342 -14.15 9.35 -10.87
C ASN A 342 -14.37 7.86 -11.18
N ALA A 343 -15.36 7.23 -10.53
CA ALA A 343 -15.71 5.84 -10.75
C ALA A 343 -16.10 5.54 -12.21
N ASP A 344 -16.93 6.39 -12.81
CA ASP A 344 -17.35 6.24 -14.21
C ASP A 344 -16.16 6.45 -15.18
N ALA A 345 -15.29 7.42 -14.91
CA ALA A 345 -14.10 7.68 -15.73
C ALA A 345 -13.07 6.55 -15.64
N GLU A 346 -12.84 6.02 -14.44
CA GLU A 346 -11.94 4.88 -14.23
C GLU A 346 -12.44 3.62 -14.92
N LEU A 347 -13.74 3.31 -14.82
CA LEU A 347 -14.33 2.17 -15.49
C LEU A 347 -14.17 2.29 -17.02
N PHE A 348 -14.54 3.44 -17.57
CA PHE A 348 -14.37 3.71 -19.02
C PHE A 348 -12.91 3.57 -19.48
N GLY A 349 -11.97 4.13 -18.68
CA GLY A 349 -10.53 4.06 -18.98
C GLY A 349 -10.02 2.63 -18.92
N ALA A 350 -10.38 1.88 -17.87
CA ALA A 350 -9.95 0.50 -17.66
C ALA A 350 -10.50 -0.45 -18.75
N GLU A 351 -11.79 -0.34 -19.10
CA GLU A 351 -12.37 -1.12 -20.21
C GLU A 351 -11.64 -0.89 -21.53
N LYS A 352 -11.38 0.38 -21.85
CA LYS A 352 -10.70 0.74 -23.10
C LYS A 352 -9.25 0.23 -23.11
N ALA A 353 -8.51 0.41 -22.01
CA ALA A 353 -7.15 -0.06 -21.88
C ALA A 353 -7.06 -1.59 -21.98
N ALA A 354 -7.88 -2.31 -21.23
CA ALA A 354 -7.93 -3.77 -21.26
C ALA A 354 -8.24 -4.31 -22.66
N ARG A 355 -9.18 -3.68 -23.37
CA ARG A 355 -9.56 -4.06 -24.75
C ARG A 355 -8.40 -3.84 -25.75
N ILE A 356 -7.77 -2.66 -25.72
CA ILE A 356 -6.65 -2.32 -26.62
C ILE A 356 -5.49 -3.28 -26.39
N LEU A 357 -5.09 -3.49 -25.14
CA LEU A 357 -3.96 -4.34 -24.80
C LEU A 357 -4.25 -5.82 -25.12
N SER A 358 -5.46 -6.31 -24.88
CA SER A 358 -5.85 -7.67 -25.24
C SER A 358 -5.83 -7.90 -26.76
N GLN A 359 -6.30 -6.93 -27.55
CA GLN A 359 -6.20 -6.99 -29.01
C GLN A 359 -4.73 -6.99 -29.48
N ARG A 360 -3.88 -6.19 -28.82
CA ARG A 360 -2.45 -6.14 -29.16
C ARG A 360 -1.73 -7.43 -28.84
N VAL A 361 -1.97 -8.01 -27.66
CA VAL A 361 -1.41 -9.32 -27.27
C VAL A 361 -1.87 -10.41 -28.23
N ALA A 362 -3.14 -10.44 -28.61
CA ALA A 362 -3.65 -11.38 -29.60
C ALA A 362 -2.96 -11.23 -30.97
N ALA A 363 -2.64 -10.00 -31.38
CA ALA A 363 -1.95 -9.71 -32.65
C ALA A 363 -0.48 -10.17 -32.69
N PHE A 364 0.16 -10.43 -31.53
CA PHE A 364 1.51 -11.02 -31.51
C PHE A 364 1.55 -12.44 -32.09
N GLY A 365 0.42 -13.12 -32.15
CA GLY A 365 0.28 -14.46 -32.75
C GLY A 365 0.89 -15.57 -31.89
N ARG A 366 0.73 -16.80 -32.35
CA ARG A 366 1.24 -18.01 -31.70
C ARG A 366 2.08 -18.85 -32.66
N GLY A 367 2.94 -19.71 -32.13
CA GLY A 367 3.76 -20.63 -32.90
C GLY A 367 4.89 -19.93 -33.67
N ARG A 368 5.30 -20.54 -34.82
CA ARG A 368 6.44 -20.08 -35.63
C ARG A 368 6.29 -18.69 -36.27
N LEU A 369 5.05 -18.23 -36.44
CA LEU A 369 4.76 -16.90 -36.99
C LEU A 369 4.56 -15.84 -35.88
N SER A 370 4.76 -16.20 -34.61
CA SER A 370 4.67 -15.26 -33.50
C SER A 370 5.72 -14.15 -33.60
N TYR A 371 5.43 -13.02 -32.98
CA TYR A 371 6.33 -11.87 -32.96
C TYR A 371 7.72 -12.23 -32.40
N LEU A 372 7.78 -13.00 -31.32
CA LEU A 372 9.02 -13.44 -30.69
C LEU A 372 9.80 -14.44 -31.57
N ALA A 373 9.11 -15.42 -32.20
CA ALA A 373 9.76 -16.39 -33.05
C ALA A 373 10.42 -15.73 -34.26
N ARG A 374 9.77 -14.75 -34.88
CA ARG A 374 10.34 -13.98 -35.99
C ARG A 374 11.59 -13.19 -35.58
N ALA A 375 11.58 -12.57 -34.39
CA ALA A 375 12.74 -11.84 -33.89
C ALA A 375 13.92 -12.77 -33.60
N GLU A 376 13.66 -13.96 -33.02
CA GLU A 376 14.69 -15.01 -32.81
C GLU A 376 15.26 -15.56 -34.12
N ASP A 377 14.41 -15.82 -35.10
CA ASP A 377 14.83 -16.27 -36.43
C ASP A 377 15.70 -15.21 -37.13
N ALA A 378 15.32 -13.94 -37.07
CA ALA A 378 16.09 -12.84 -37.64
C ALA A 378 17.51 -12.77 -37.03
N ARG A 379 17.61 -12.87 -35.69
CA ARG A 379 18.91 -12.90 -34.98
C ARG A 379 19.75 -14.11 -35.39
N ARG A 380 19.15 -15.29 -35.46
CA ARG A 380 19.83 -16.55 -35.84
C ARG A 380 20.33 -16.51 -37.27
N ILE A 381 19.51 -16.03 -38.23
CA ILE A 381 19.86 -15.89 -39.64
C ILE A 381 21.01 -14.90 -39.81
N ALA A 382 20.94 -13.73 -39.15
CA ALA A 382 22.00 -12.73 -39.23
C ALA A 382 23.35 -13.27 -38.77
N LEU A 383 23.39 -14.03 -37.66
CA LEU A 383 24.62 -14.65 -37.18
C LEU A 383 25.15 -15.73 -38.13
N GLY A 384 24.26 -16.56 -38.71
CA GLY A 384 24.64 -17.57 -39.70
C GLY A 384 25.28 -16.93 -40.94
N ALA A 385 24.61 -15.95 -41.54
CA ALA A 385 25.10 -15.21 -42.69
C ALA A 385 26.44 -14.49 -42.41
N TYR A 386 26.63 -13.96 -41.20
CA TYR A 386 27.91 -13.34 -40.80
C TYR A 386 29.06 -14.34 -40.77
N ARG A 387 28.83 -15.55 -40.23
CA ARG A 387 29.84 -16.63 -40.22
C ARG A 387 30.26 -17.09 -41.62
N GLU A 388 29.33 -17.05 -42.55
CA GLU A 388 29.55 -17.39 -43.96
C GLU A 388 30.08 -16.21 -44.78
N GLY A 389 30.28 -15.03 -44.18
CA GLY A 389 30.75 -13.82 -44.85
C GLY A 389 29.70 -13.10 -45.70
N GLY A 390 28.43 -13.51 -45.61
CA GLY A 390 27.33 -12.97 -46.40
C GLY A 390 26.70 -11.67 -45.80
N THR A 391 27.11 -11.24 -44.61
CA THR A 391 26.60 -10.01 -43.99
C THR A 391 27.66 -9.32 -43.13
N SER A 392 27.47 -8.04 -42.82
CA SER A 392 28.40 -7.25 -42.00
C SER A 392 28.13 -7.44 -40.49
N LEU A 393 29.14 -7.17 -39.65
CA LEU A 393 29.01 -7.14 -38.19
C LEU A 393 27.89 -6.17 -37.72
N LEU A 394 27.73 -5.03 -38.42
CA LEU A 394 26.68 -4.07 -38.09
C LEU A 394 25.27 -4.67 -38.15
N GLN A 395 24.97 -5.43 -39.21
CA GLN A 395 23.67 -6.09 -39.37
C GLN A 395 23.42 -7.15 -38.30
N VAL A 396 24.46 -7.80 -37.83
CA VAL A 396 24.39 -8.76 -36.73
C VAL A 396 24.06 -8.07 -35.42
N ILE A 397 24.73 -6.93 -35.14
CA ILE A 397 24.45 -6.08 -33.95
C ILE A 397 23.00 -5.57 -33.99
N ASP A 398 22.56 -5.07 -35.14
CA ASP A 398 21.19 -4.55 -35.29
C ASP A 398 20.13 -5.65 -35.08
N ALA A 399 20.34 -6.85 -35.61
CA ALA A 399 19.44 -7.98 -35.40
C ALA A 399 19.38 -8.44 -33.94
N ALA A 400 20.51 -8.40 -33.25
CA ALA A 400 20.58 -8.74 -31.82
C ALA A 400 19.85 -7.71 -30.92
N ARG A 401 20.02 -6.42 -31.22
CA ARG A 401 19.30 -5.32 -30.55
C ARG A 401 17.79 -5.42 -30.81
N ALA A 402 17.39 -5.63 -32.07
CA ALA A 402 15.99 -5.79 -32.44
C ALA A 402 15.34 -7.00 -31.74
N TRP A 403 16.08 -8.11 -31.59
CA TRP A 403 15.61 -9.26 -30.83
C TRP A 403 15.35 -8.93 -29.35
N ARG A 404 16.28 -8.24 -28.67
CA ARG A 404 16.11 -7.83 -27.27
C ARG A 404 14.91 -6.91 -27.10
N GLU A 405 14.82 -5.89 -28.00
CA GLU A 405 13.71 -4.93 -27.97
C GLU A 405 12.36 -5.62 -28.21
N ALA A 406 12.28 -6.54 -29.16
CA ALA A 406 11.09 -7.32 -29.44
C ALA A 406 10.64 -8.15 -28.21
N ARG A 407 11.60 -8.75 -27.51
CA ARG A 407 11.35 -9.53 -26.30
C ARG A 407 10.85 -8.66 -25.16
N SER A 408 11.51 -7.54 -24.88
CA SER A 408 11.10 -6.59 -23.86
C SER A 408 9.70 -6.04 -24.15
N SER A 409 9.45 -5.54 -25.35
CA SER A 409 8.17 -4.97 -25.78
C SER A 409 7.01 -5.99 -25.72
N TYR A 410 7.27 -7.25 -26.07
CA TYR A 410 6.25 -8.31 -25.95
C TYR A 410 5.82 -8.51 -24.50
N PHE A 411 6.76 -8.72 -23.59
CA PHE A 411 6.44 -8.98 -22.18
C PHE A 411 5.90 -7.74 -21.47
N GLU A 412 6.39 -6.55 -21.81
CA GLU A 412 5.84 -5.29 -21.33
C GLU A 412 4.36 -5.15 -21.69
N THR A 413 4.01 -5.42 -22.96
CA THR A 413 2.61 -5.38 -23.42
C THR A 413 1.77 -6.47 -22.76
N LEU A 414 2.29 -7.68 -22.58
CA LEU A 414 1.60 -8.79 -21.93
C LEU A 414 1.31 -8.47 -20.45
N PHE A 415 2.30 -7.98 -19.71
CA PHE A 415 2.14 -7.64 -18.31
C PHE A 415 1.28 -6.38 -18.10
N ALA A 416 1.36 -5.42 -19.05
CA ALA A 416 0.42 -4.29 -19.07
C ALA A 416 -1.02 -4.77 -19.28
N GLN A 417 -1.27 -5.78 -20.12
CA GLN A 417 -2.58 -6.38 -20.32
C GLN A 417 -3.07 -7.06 -19.03
N HIS A 418 -2.22 -7.79 -18.32
CA HIS A 418 -2.58 -8.40 -17.04
C HIS A 418 -2.98 -7.34 -16.00
N ARG A 419 -2.19 -6.27 -15.86
CA ARG A 419 -2.52 -5.14 -14.97
C ARG A 419 -3.83 -4.46 -15.36
N ALA A 420 -4.05 -4.22 -16.65
CA ALA A 420 -5.28 -3.60 -17.13
C ALA A 420 -6.53 -4.45 -16.85
N VAL A 421 -6.42 -5.79 -16.90
CA VAL A 421 -7.53 -6.68 -16.51
C VAL A 421 -7.81 -6.59 -15.01
N ILE A 422 -6.78 -6.55 -14.18
CA ILE A 422 -6.95 -6.38 -12.72
C ILE A 422 -7.59 -5.03 -12.41
N GLN A 423 -7.12 -3.94 -13.04
CA GLN A 423 -7.69 -2.60 -12.89
C GLN A 423 -9.16 -2.56 -13.36
N LEU A 424 -9.51 -3.27 -14.43
CA LEU A 424 -10.89 -3.39 -14.88
C LEU A 424 -11.76 -4.08 -13.83
N LEU A 425 -11.33 -5.21 -13.28
CA LEU A 425 -12.07 -5.92 -12.23
C LEU A 425 -12.31 -5.04 -11.00
N VAL A 426 -11.30 -4.28 -10.58
CA VAL A 426 -11.42 -3.31 -9.48
C VAL A 426 -12.39 -2.18 -9.86
N ALA A 427 -12.29 -1.63 -11.08
CA ALA A 427 -13.21 -0.60 -11.56
C ALA A 427 -14.66 -1.08 -11.67
N GLU A 428 -14.88 -2.36 -11.87
CA GLU A 428 -16.20 -3.03 -11.81
C GLU A 428 -16.70 -3.29 -10.38
N GLY A 429 -15.89 -2.97 -9.35
CA GLY A 429 -16.22 -3.18 -7.95
C GLY A 429 -15.93 -4.59 -7.42
N VAL A 430 -15.19 -5.42 -8.16
CA VAL A 430 -14.82 -6.77 -7.72
C VAL A 430 -13.70 -6.70 -6.67
N ASP A 431 -13.85 -7.43 -5.56
CA ASP A 431 -12.76 -7.64 -4.61
C ASP A 431 -11.79 -8.69 -5.16
N VAL A 432 -10.74 -8.22 -5.83
CA VAL A 432 -9.75 -9.05 -6.52
C VAL A 432 -8.97 -9.93 -5.54
N LEU A 433 -8.76 -9.50 -4.29
CA LEU A 433 -8.06 -10.32 -3.29
C LEU A 433 -8.79 -11.64 -3.00
N ASP A 434 -10.12 -11.66 -3.09
CA ASP A 434 -10.92 -12.85 -2.85
C ASP A 434 -11.34 -13.56 -4.15
N ALA A 435 -11.52 -12.82 -5.24
CA ALA A 435 -12.06 -13.32 -6.50
C ALA A 435 -10.98 -13.84 -7.47
N TRP A 436 -9.68 -13.60 -7.22
CA TRP A 436 -8.62 -14.00 -8.15
C TRP A 436 -8.60 -15.51 -8.34
N PRO A 437 -8.80 -16.02 -9.59
CA PRO A 437 -8.83 -17.44 -9.84
C PRO A 437 -7.43 -18.01 -9.59
N GLY A 438 -7.29 -18.80 -8.53
CA GLY A 438 -6.11 -19.63 -8.36
C GLY A 438 -6.01 -20.62 -9.53
N ALA A 439 -4.80 -20.92 -9.99
CA ALA A 439 -4.60 -22.13 -10.75
C ALA A 439 -5.34 -23.25 -10.04
N ARG A 440 -6.35 -23.83 -10.69
CA ARG A 440 -6.99 -25.03 -10.17
C ARG A 440 -5.87 -26.04 -10.01
N THR A 441 -5.39 -26.21 -8.78
CA THR A 441 -4.53 -27.34 -8.45
C THR A 441 -5.24 -28.56 -8.98
N GLY A 442 -4.69 -29.17 -10.01
CA GLY A 442 -5.06 -30.49 -10.47
C GLY A 442 -4.77 -31.49 -9.34
N ALA A 443 -5.71 -31.57 -8.40
CA ALA A 443 -5.80 -32.62 -7.40
C ALA A 443 -7.20 -33.20 -7.56
N ASN A 444 -7.35 -33.97 -8.63
CA ASN A 444 -8.28 -35.10 -8.76
C ASN A 444 -8.13 -35.73 -10.15
N GLN A 445 -7.12 -36.56 -10.31
CA GLN A 445 -7.23 -37.81 -11.09
C GLN A 445 -6.38 -38.86 -10.38
#